data_65e8c89d4f8c63975107069005693cc9
#
_entry.id   65e8c89d4f8c63975107069005693cc9
#
_cell.length_a   1.000
_cell.length_b   1.000
_cell.length_c   1.000
_cell.angle_alpha   90.00
_cell.angle_beta   90.00
_cell.angle_gamma   90.00
#
_symmetry.space_group_name_H-M   'P 1'
#
loop_
_entity.id
_entity.type
_entity.pdbx_description
1 polymer ?
#
loop_
_entity_poly.entity_id
_entity_poly.type
_entity_poly.pdbx_seq_one_letter_code
_entity_poly.pdbx_strand_id
1 'polypeptide(L)'
;MNTSPVYFTDFRCHPGLNQQQKLRKLLLKAGMDKIDFQDKFVAIKMHFGELGNLAYLRPNYAKTVADLVKELGGRPFLTDCNTLYVGSRKHALEHIDTAYTNGFSPFSTGCHVIIADGLKGTDEVEVPVEGAQYCPTAKIGRALMDADSVISLTHFKGHESTGFGGAL
;
A
#
# COMPACT_ATOMS: atom_id res chain seq x y z
N MET A 1 -23.24 17.16 -4.62
CA MET A 1 -22.03 16.27 -4.64
C MET A 1 -21.97 15.56 -3.31
N ASN A 2 -21.89 14.24 -3.31
CA ASN A 2 -21.66 13.48 -2.08
C ASN A 2 -20.18 13.68 -1.70
N THR A 3 -19.93 14.27 -0.55
CA THR A 3 -18.56 14.45 -0.01
C THR A 3 -18.17 13.21 0.77
N SER A 4 -16.95 12.70 0.52
CA SER A 4 -16.39 11.61 1.32
C SER A 4 -15.81 12.16 2.62
N PRO A 5 -16.03 11.52 3.77
CA PRO A 5 -15.43 11.94 5.03
C PRO A 5 -13.92 11.73 5.03
N VAL A 6 -13.17 12.70 5.53
CA VAL A 6 -11.72 12.60 5.73
C VAL A 6 -11.44 12.53 7.22
N TYR A 7 -10.65 11.53 7.63
CA TYR A 7 -10.24 11.34 9.01
C TYR A 7 -8.79 11.76 9.17
N PHE A 8 -8.52 12.63 10.14
CA PHE A 8 -7.20 13.20 10.37
C PHE A 8 -6.72 12.96 11.79
N THR A 9 -5.42 12.74 11.95
CA THR A 9 -4.72 12.78 13.24
C THR A 9 -3.34 13.42 13.03
N ASP A 10 -2.85 14.15 14.02
CA ASP A 10 -1.52 14.75 14.02
C ASP A 10 -0.44 13.75 14.52
N PHE A 11 0.83 14.19 14.52
CA PHE A 11 1.97 13.40 15.00
C PHE A 11 2.26 13.55 16.51
N ARG A 12 1.48 14.33 17.25
CA ARG A 12 1.67 14.48 18.70
C ARG A 12 1.39 13.16 19.40
N CYS A 13 2.30 12.74 20.26
CA CYS A 13 2.17 11.54 21.08
C CYS A 13 2.18 11.92 22.57
N HIS A 14 1.60 11.08 23.40
CA HIS A 14 1.67 11.18 24.85
C HIS A 14 1.72 9.78 25.47
N PRO A 15 2.08 9.64 26.75
CA PRO A 15 2.08 8.35 27.41
C PRO A 15 0.74 7.60 27.21
N GLY A 16 0.82 6.35 26.74
CA GLY A 16 -0.36 5.53 26.45
C GLY A 16 -1.01 5.74 25.09
N LEU A 17 -0.50 6.67 24.24
CA LEU A 17 -1.00 6.87 22.89
C LEU A 17 0.13 7.25 21.91
N ASN A 18 0.79 6.25 21.33
CA ASN A 18 1.82 6.40 20.31
C ASN A 18 1.23 6.50 18.89
N GLN A 19 2.09 6.69 17.88
CA GLN A 19 1.66 6.86 16.47
C GLN A 19 0.91 5.65 15.92
N GLN A 20 1.36 4.43 16.21
CA GLN A 20 0.70 3.21 15.74
C GLN A 20 -0.69 3.06 16.38
N GLN A 21 -0.82 3.35 17.67
CA GLN A 21 -2.11 3.34 18.34
C GLN A 21 -3.06 4.42 17.80
N LYS A 22 -2.53 5.58 17.43
CA LYS A 22 -3.31 6.65 16.78
C LYS A 22 -3.78 6.21 15.39
N LEU A 23 -2.90 5.63 14.57
CA LEU A 23 -3.27 5.09 13.26
C LEU A 23 -4.36 4.04 13.39
N ARG A 24 -4.20 3.07 14.30
CA ARG A 24 -5.21 2.05 14.54
C ARG A 24 -6.57 2.66 14.92
N LYS A 25 -6.59 3.61 15.87
CA LYS A 25 -7.83 4.30 16.25
C LYS A 25 -8.46 5.06 15.08
N LEU A 26 -7.63 5.68 14.23
CA LEU A 26 -8.09 6.42 13.05
C LEU A 26 -8.75 5.47 12.04
N LEU A 27 -8.14 4.32 11.76
CA LEU A 27 -8.67 3.29 10.86
C LEU A 27 -10.02 2.75 11.35
N LEU A 28 -10.13 2.43 12.63
CA LEU A 28 -11.40 1.99 13.23
C LEU A 28 -12.46 3.09 13.16
N LYS A 29 -12.09 4.35 13.47
CA LYS A 29 -13.01 5.49 13.35
C LYS A 29 -13.46 5.71 11.91
N ALA A 30 -12.60 5.43 10.93
CA ALA A 30 -12.94 5.50 9.52
C ALA A 30 -13.85 4.33 9.06
N GLY A 31 -14.10 3.35 9.91
CA GLY A 31 -15.02 2.25 9.62
C GLY A 31 -14.35 1.01 9.06
N MET A 32 -13.03 0.82 9.27
CA MET A 32 -12.32 -0.37 8.78
C MET A 32 -12.89 -1.67 9.38
N ASP A 33 -13.42 -1.62 10.60
CA ASP A 33 -14.12 -2.75 11.27
C ASP A 33 -15.48 -3.09 10.67
N LYS A 34 -16.00 -2.25 9.75
CA LYS A 34 -17.26 -2.50 9.04
C LYS A 34 -17.04 -3.17 7.68
N ILE A 35 -15.79 -3.30 7.25
CA ILE A 35 -15.42 -4.00 6.03
C ILE A 35 -15.35 -5.49 6.36
N ASP A 36 -16.03 -6.31 5.56
CA ASP A 36 -15.92 -7.76 5.68
C ASP A 36 -14.58 -8.24 5.11
N PHE A 37 -13.63 -8.55 5.99
CA PHE A 37 -12.33 -9.12 5.64
C PHE A 37 -12.25 -10.63 5.87
N GLN A 38 -13.30 -11.25 6.43
CA GLN A 38 -13.25 -12.66 6.81
C GLN A 38 -12.81 -13.56 5.65
N ASP A 39 -11.70 -14.27 5.83
CA ASP A 39 -11.05 -15.18 4.87
C ASP A 39 -10.61 -14.55 3.52
N LYS A 40 -10.64 -13.22 3.40
CA LYS A 40 -10.32 -12.47 2.18
C LYS A 40 -8.85 -12.11 2.06
N PHE A 41 -8.34 -12.12 0.84
CA PHE A 41 -7.03 -11.56 0.52
C PHE A 41 -7.09 -10.03 0.47
N VAL A 42 -6.23 -9.38 1.25
CA VAL A 42 -6.19 -7.92 1.36
C VAL A 42 -4.83 -7.39 0.92
N ALA A 43 -4.80 -6.74 -0.22
CA ALA A 43 -3.60 -6.10 -0.73
C ALA A 43 -3.36 -4.76 0.00
N ILE A 44 -2.24 -4.62 0.71
CA ILE A 44 -1.78 -3.35 1.26
C ILE A 44 -0.77 -2.78 0.26
N LYS A 45 -1.25 -1.92 -0.63
CA LYS A 45 -0.42 -1.27 -1.65
C LYS A 45 0.34 -0.12 -1.04
N MET A 46 1.67 -0.15 -1.20
CA MET A 46 2.55 0.90 -0.71
C MET A 46 3.84 0.99 -1.54
N HIS A 47 4.59 2.06 -1.34
CA HIS A 47 5.92 2.22 -1.90
C HIS A 47 6.96 1.75 -0.88
N PHE A 48 7.80 0.78 -1.24
CA PHE A 48 8.79 0.19 -0.34
C PHE A 48 10.06 1.05 -0.15
N GLY A 49 10.13 2.22 -0.77
CA GLY A 49 11.30 3.10 -0.76
C GLY A 49 12.30 2.76 -1.87
N GLU A 50 13.28 3.62 -2.05
CA GLU A 50 14.46 3.40 -2.89
C GLU A 50 15.67 3.15 -2.00
N LEU A 51 16.66 2.39 -2.47
CA LEU A 51 17.90 2.18 -1.72
C LEU A 51 18.61 3.51 -1.48
N GLY A 52 19.00 3.75 -0.20
CA GLY A 52 19.64 4.97 0.23
C GLY A 52 18.72 6.16 0.51
N ASN A 53 17.43 6.07 0.19
CA ASN A 53 16.44 7.09 0.55
C ASN A 53 15.65 6.63 1.77
N LEU A 54 15.54 7.48 2.80
CA LEU A 54 14.81 7.19 4.04
C LEU A 54 13.44 7.88 4.12
N ALA A 55 13.04 8.63 3.09
CA ALA A 55 11.78 9.36 3.04
C ALA A 55 10.62 8.49 2.52
N TYR A 56 10.40 7.34 3.14
CA TYR A 56 9.27 6.45 2.86
C TYR A 56 8.50 6.13 4.15
N LEU A 57 7.28 5.63 4.03
CA LEU A 57 6.50 5.18 5.19
C LEU A 57 7.23 4.03 5.89
N ARG A 58 7.36 4.12 7.20
CA ARG A 58 8.08 3.11 7.97
C ARG A 58 7.31 1.79 8.04
N PRO A 59 8.00 0.64 8.08
CA PRO A 59 7.38 -0.70 8.20
C PRO A 59 6.39 -0.83 9.37
N ASN A 60 6.58 -0.07 10.43
CA ASN A 60 5.68 -0.04 11.59
C ASN A 60 4.24 0.35 11.25
N TYR A 61 4.04 1.24 10.26
CA TYR A 61 2.69 1.60 9.80
C TYR A 61 2.07 0.44 9.02
N ALA A 62 2.85 -0.20 8.13
CA ALA A 62 2.40 -1.39 7.41
C ALA A 62 2.00 -2.52 8.38
N LYS A 63 2.84 -2.75 9.41
CA LYS A 63 2.53 -3.73 10.47
C LYS A 63 1.21 -3.39 11.17
N THR A 64 0.99 -2.14 11.55
CA THR A 64 -0.25 -1.73 12.23
C THR A 64 -1.50 -2.02 11.39
N VAL A 65 -1.43 -1.75 10.08
CA VAL A 65 -2.53 -2.05 9.14
C VAL A 65 -2.71 -3.55 8.97
N ALA A 66 -1.61 -4.29 8.76
CA ALA A 66 -1.63 -5.74 8.59
C ALA A 66 -2.19 -6.47 9.82
N ASP A 67 -1.76 -6.07 11.01
CA ASP A 67 -2.26 -6.65 12.27
C ASP A 67 -3.77 -6.42 12.40
N LEU A 68 -4.26 -5.20 12.10
CA LEU A 68 -5.68 -4.90 12.16
C LEU A 68 -6.50 -5.73 11.15
N VAL A 69 -5.99 -5.88 9.90
CA VAL A 69 -6.64 -6.75 8.90
C VAL A 69 -6.75 -8.19 9.39
N LYS A 70 -5.67 -8.73 9.99
CA LYS A 70 -5.67 -10.09 10.54
C LYS A 70 -6.65 -10.24 11.70
N GLU A 71 -6.70 -9.28 12.61
CA GLU A 71 -7.67 -9.27 13.71
C GLU A 71 -9.12 -9.26 13.20
N LEU A 72 -9.37 -8.66 12.05
CA LEU A 72 -10.66 -8.65 11.36
C LEU A 72 -10.87 -9.88 10.45
N GLY A 73 -10.02 -10.91 10.55
CA GLY A 73 -10.13 -12.18 9.84
C GLY A 73 -9.55 -12.21 8.43
N GLY A 74 -8.90 -11.13 7.97
CA GLY A 74 -8.32 -11.03 6.62
C GLY A 74 -6.93 -11.64 6.50
N ARG A 75 -6.50 -11.85 5.25
CA ARG A 75 -5.19 -12.38 4.85
C ARG A 75 -4.39 -11.28 4.15
N PRO A 76 -3.71 -10.37 4.88
CA PRO A 76 -3.00 -9.26 4.27
C PRO A 76 -1.68 -9.69 3.63
N PHE A 77 -1.32 -8.99 2.56
CA PHE A 77 0.02 -8.98 1.97
C PHE A 77 0.41 -7.56 1.57
N LEU A 78 1.72 -7.26 1.61
CA LEU A 78 2.25 -5.99 1.11
C LEU A 78 2.53 -6.11 -0.37
N THR A 79 2.25 -5.06 -1.13
CA THR A 79 2.45 -5.08 -2.58
C THR A 79 2.81 -3.72 -3.16
N ASP A 80 3.52 -3.76 -4.27
CA ASP A 80 3.75 -2.68 -5.23
C ASP A 80 3.96 -3.29 -6.61
N CYS A 81 4.03 -2.47 -7.67
CA CYS A 81 4.43 -2.89 -9.01
C CYS A 81 5.87 -2.49 -9.29
N ASN A 82 6.51 -3.19 -10.23
CA ASN A 82 7.85 -2.86 -10.70
C ASN A 82 7.87 -1.49 -11.37
N THR A 83 9.04 -0.85 -11.41
CA THR A 83 9.21 0.47 -12.02
C THR A 83 9.63 0.36 -13.48
N LEU A 84 9.20 1.31 -14.30
CA LEU A 84 9.63 1.43 -15.70
C LEU A 84 11.03 2.05 -15.82
N TYR A 85 11.41 2.90 -14.86
CA TYR A 85 12.72 3.53 -14.84
C TYR A 85 13.79 2.61 -14.25
N VAL A 86 15.05 2.94 -14.54
CA VAL A 86 16.22 2.22 -14.01
C VAL A 86 16.34 2.47 -12.51
N GLY A 87 16.46 1.39 -11.74
CA GLY A 87 16.58 1.44 -10.29
C GLY A 87 16.49 0.04 -9.70
N SER A 88 16.51 -0.06 -8.38
CA SER A 88 16.48 -1.32 -7.64
C SER A 88 15.08 -1.94 -7.49
N ARG A 89 14.10 -1.49 -8.26
CA ARG A 89 12.73 -2.01 -8.27
C ARG A 89 12.24 -2.34 -9.68
N LYS A 90 13.17 -2.63 -10.61
CA LYS A 90 12.86 -2.88 -12.02
C LYS A 90 12.29 -4.27 -12.28
N HIS A 91 12.60 -5.25 -11.44
CA HIS A 91 12.04 -6.59 -11.47
C HIS A 91 11.84 -7.15 -10.07
N ALA A 92 10.99 -8.16 -9.93
CA ALA A 92 10.50 -8.60 -8.62
C ALA A 92 11.62 -9.00 -7.63
N LEU A 93 12.71 -9.63 -8.07
CA LEU A 93 13.77 -10.06 -7.16
C LEU A 93 14.45 -8.86 -6.50
N GLU A 94 14.96 -7.90 -7.29
CA GLU A 94 15.57 -6.68 -6.75
C GLU A 94 14.56 -5.83 -5.97
N HIS A 95 13.30 -5.83 -6.40
CA HIS A 95 12.24 -5.10 -5.71
C HIS A 95 11.97 -5.69 -4.32
N ILE A 96 11.92 -7.02 -4.19
CA ILE A 96 11.78 -7.70 -2.89
C ILE A 96 13.02 -7.46 -2.03
N ASP A 97 14.22 -7.54 -2.60
CA ASP A 97 15.46 -7.25 -1.88
C ASP A 97 15.50 -5.81 -1.36
N THR A 98 15.04 -4.85 -2.17
CA THR A 98 14.86 -3.46 -1.76
C THR A 98 13.86 -3.32 -0.62
N ALA A 99 12.70 -3.98 -0.73
CA ALA A 99 11.70 -3.99 0.34
C ALA A 99 12.29 -4.55 1.65
N TYR A 100 13.01 -5.66 1.59
CA TYR A 100 13.62 -6.29 2.76
C TYR A 100 14.72 -5.41 3.37
N THR A 101 15.57 -4.81 2.55
CA THR A 101 16.62 -3.87 2.99
C THR A 101 16.01 -2.66 3.70
N ASN A 102 14.87 -2.17 3.23
CA ASN A 102 14.14 -1.07 3.83
C ASN A 102 13.23 -1.50 5.01
N GLY A 103 13.30 -2.78 5.40
CA GLY A 103 12.64 -3.31 6.59
C GLY A 103 11.24 -3.87 6.38
N PHE A 104 10.76 -4.01 5.14
CA PHE A 104 9.45 -4.59 4.82
C PHE A 104 9.56 -6.10 4.61
N SER A 105 9.78 -6.86 5.66
CA SER A 105 9.86 -8.32 5.61
C SER A 105 8.71 -8.97 6.38
N PRO A 106 8.43 -10.26 6.18
CA PRO A 106 7.46 -10.99 6.99
C PRO A 106 7.76 -10.95 8.48
N PHE A 107 9.03 -10.87 8.86
CA PHE A 107 9.46 -10.78 10.27
C PHE A 107 9.13 -9.44 10.91
N SER A 108 9.26 -8.34 10.16
CA SER A 108 9.04 -6.97 10.66
C SER A 108 7.58 -6.54 10.57
N THR A 109 6.89 -6.90 9.49
CA THR A 109 5.53 -6.44 9.19
C THR A 109 4.45 -7.49 9.50
N GLY A 110 4.86 -8.76 9.64
CA GLY A 110 3.95 -9.86 9.90
C GLY A 110 3.20 -10.35 8.66
N CYS A 111 3.47 -9.85 7.46
CA CYS A 111 2.87 -10.34 6.22
C CYS A 111 3.89 -10.39 5.07
N HIS A 112 3.58 -11.19 4.06
CA HIS A 112 4.46 -11.40 2.91
C HIS A 112 4.46 -10.20 1.97
N VAL A 113 5.54 -10.06 1.20
CA VAL A 113 5.66 -9.11 0.08
C VAL A 113 5.41 -9.89 -1.22
N ILE A 114 4.49 -9.40 -2.03
CA ILE A 114 4.17 -9.91 -3.36
C ILE A 114 4.28 -8.75 -4.35
N ILE A 115 5.08 -8.88 -5.40
CA ILE A 115 5.15 -7.88 -6.45
C ILE A 115 4.01 -8.14 -7.44
N ALA A 116 3.10 -7.17 -7.54
CA ALA A 116 1.78 -7.40 -8.13
C ALA A 116 1.77 -7.67 -9.63
N ASP A 117 2.77 -7.18 -10.36
CA ASP A 117 2.91 -7.32 -11.81
C ASP A 117 3.94 -8.40 -12.22
N GLY A 118 4.26 -9.31 -11.29
CA GLY A 118 5.09 -10.48 -11.54
C GLY A 118 6.58 -10.19 -11.67
N LEU A 119 7.33 -11.21 -12.16
CA LEU A 119 8.78 -11.20 -12.18
C LEU A 119 9.37 -10.02 -12.98
N LYS A 120 8.77 -9.69 -14.11
CA LYS A 120 9.28 -8.70 -15.08
C LYS A 120 8.41 -7.46 -15.25
N GLY A 121 7.37 -7.28 -14.43
CA GLY A 121 6.41 -6.19 -14.59
C GLY A 121 5.46 -6.35 -15.78
N THR A 122 5.15 -7.58 -16.16
CA THR A 122 4.34 -7.92 -17.34
C THR A 122 3.09 -8.73 -17.01
N ASP A 123 2.91 -9.11 -15.75
CA ASP A 123 1.71 -9.82 -15.30
C ASP A 123 0.64 -8.82 -14.88
N GLU A 124 -0.14 -8.37 -15.87
CA GLU A 124 -1.11 -7.29 -15.73
C GLU A 124 -2.48 -7.65 -16.31
N VAL A 125 -3.51 -6.96 -15.84
CA VAL A 125 -4.87 -7.01 -16.36
C VAL A 125 -5.22 -5.64 -16.91
N GLU A 126 -5.74 -5.56 -18.12
CA GLU A 126 -6.34 -4.34 -18.64
C GLU A 126 -7.75 -4.16 -18.08
N VAL A 127 -7.98 -3.01 -17.46
CA VAL A 127 -9.26 -2.63 -16.88
C VAL A 127 -9.77 -1.39 -17.60
N PRO A 128 -11.03 -1.37 -18.08
CA PRO A 128 -11.60 -0.17 -18.70
C PRO A 128 -11.72 0.96 -17.66
N VAL A 129 -11.37 2.18 -18.08
CA VAL A 129 -11.51 3.40 -17.27
C VAL A 129 -12.70 4.19 -17.77
N GLU A 130 -13.81 4.10 -17.05
CA GLU A 130 -15.04 4.77 -17.42
C GLU A 130 -14.88 6.30 -17.41
N GLY A 131 -15.33 6.96 -18.48
CA GLY A 131 -15.22 8.41 -18.64
C GLY A 131 -13.84 8.94 -18.99
N ALA A 132 -12.86 8.08 -19.20
CA ALA A 132 -11.50 8.51 -19.57
C ALA A 132 -11.45 9.05 -21.02
N GLN A 133 -10.92 10.25 -21.17
CA GLN A 133 -10.78 10.90 -22.49
C GLN A 133 -9.54 10.41 -23.26
N TYR A 134 -8.43 10.13 -22.59
CA TYR A 134 -7.14 9.84 -23.21
C TYR A 134 -6.63 8.42 -22.97
N CYS A 135 -6.99 7.81 -21.85
CA CYS A 135 -6.53 6.47 -21.45
C CYS A 135 -7.75 5.58 -21.21
N PRO A 136 -8.32 4.94 -22.24
CA PRO A 136 -9.54 4.16 -22.10
C PRO A 136 -9.38 2.90 -21.26
N THR A 137 -8.14 2.43 -21.06
CA THR A 137 -7.82 1.28 -20.20
C THR A 137 -6.66 1.61 -19.26
N ALA A 138 -6.64 0.97 -18.10
CA ALA A 138 -5.53 0.98 -17.15
C ALA A 138 -4.98 -0.44 -16.99
N LYS A 139 -3.65 -0.56 -16.92
CA LYS A 139 -2.96 -1.82 -16.65
C LYS A 139 -2.74 -1.97 -15.15
N ILE A 140 -3.36 -2.98 -14.56
CA ILE A 140 -3.30 -3.25 -13.13
C ILE A 140 -2.57 -4.56 -12.90
N GLY A 141 -1.59 -4.58 -11.98
CA GLY A 141 -0.86 -5.80 -11.62
C GLY A 141 -1.80 -6.92 -11.16
N ARG A 142 -1.55 -8.14 -11.62
CA ARG A 142 -2.41 -9.31 -11.41
C ARG A 142 -2.75 -9.53 -9.93
N ALA A 143 -1.78 -9.49 -9.03
CA ALA A 143 -2.04 -9.74 -7.62
C ALA A 143 -2.95 -8.69 -6.95
N LEU A 144 -3.03 -7.46 -7.49
CA LEU A 144 -4.00 -6.46 -7.04
C LEU A 144 -5.42 -6.81 -7.50
N MET A 145 -5.55 -7.39 -8.70
CA MET A 145 -6.85 -7.83 -9.24
C MET A 145 -7.36 -9.12 -8.59
N ASP A 146 -6.44 -9.97 -8.10
CA ASP A 146 -6.77 -11.22 -7.40
C ASP A 146 -7.12 -10.96 -5.91
N ALA A 147 -6.83 -9.78 -5.38
CA ALA A 147 -7.20 -9.40 -4.03
C ALA A 147 -8.69 -9.03 -3.93
N ASP A 148 -9.34 -9.46 -2.83
CA ASP A 148 -10.73 -9.10 -2.55
C ASP A 148 -10.90 -7.65 -2.10
N SER A 149 -9.83 -7.07 -1.54
CA SER A 149 -9.80 -5.68 -1.07
C SER A 149 -8.41 -5.08 -1.22
N VAL A 150 -8.36 -3.77 -1.48
CA VAL A 150 -7.11 -3.02 -1.59
C VAL A 150 -7.10 -1.87 -0.58
N ILE A 151 -6.04 -1.81 0.22
CA ILE A 151 -5.75 -0.68 1.11
C ILE A 151 -4.56 0.07 0.54
N SER A 152 -4.74 1.33 0.13
CA SER A 152 -3.65 2.19 -0.31
C SER A 152 -3.00 2.87 0.91
N LEU A 153 -1.81 2.40 1.29
CA LEU A 153 -1.01 2.98 2.37
C LEU A 153 0.06 3.87 1.76
N THR A 154 -0.26 5.14 1.59
CA THR A 154 0.45 6.04 0.69
C THR A 154 1.23 7.12 1.43
N HIS A 155 2.43 7.38 0.93
CA HIS A 155 3.24 8.55 1.27
C HIS A 155 2.88 9.71 0.34
N PHE A 156 2.34 10.79 0.90
CA PHE A 156 2.07 12.03 0.16
C PHE A 156 3.37 12.81 -0.07
N LYS A 157 3.63 13.20 -1.31
CA LYS A 157 4.84 13.95 -1.69
C LYS A 157 4.61 14.83 -2.92
N GLY A 158 5.51 15.80 -3.15
CA GLY A 158 5.58 16.52 -4.41
C GLY A 158 6.06 15.63 -5.57
N HIS A 159 5.69 16.00 -6.78
CA HIS A 159 6.15 15.36 -8.01
C HIS A 159 6.40 16.41 -9.09
N GLU A 160 7.55 16.32 -9.77
CA GLU A 160 7.98 17.33 -10.75
C GLU A 160 7.08 17.44 -11.99
N SER A 161 6.50 16.32 -12.44
CA SER A 161 5.65 16.28 -13.63
C SER A 161 4.17 16.50 -13.36
N THR A 162 3.67 16.06 -12.17
CA THR A 162 2.24 16.05 -11.86
C THR A 162 1.84 16.98 -10.70
N GLY A 163 2.80 17.71 -10.12
CA GLY A 163 2.61 18.58 -8.97
C GLY A 163 2.65 17.83 -7.64
N PHE A 164 1.93 16.73 -7.50
CA PHE A 164 2.07 15.82 -6.36
C PHE A 164 1.95 14.35 -6.79
N GLY A 165 2.52 13.47 -5.97
CA GLY A 165 2.47 12.03 -6.14
C GLY A 165 1.81 11.35 -4.93
N GLY A 166 1.55 10.07 -5.08
CA GLY A 166 0.88 9.24 -4.10
C GLY A 166 -0.26 8.45 -4.73
N ALA A 167 -1.40 8.33 -4.05
CA ALA A 167 -2.55 7.56 -4.52
C ALA A 167 -3.70 8.43 -5.09
N LEU A 168 -3.47 9.72 -5.27
CA LEU A 168 -4.46 10.65 -5.82
C LEU A 168 -4.15 11.01 -7.26
#